data_db8f7fbb837eaca16b4785b76aecf352
#
_entry.id   db8f7fbb837eaca16b4785b76aecf352
#
_cell.length_a   1.000
_cell.length_b   1.000
_cell.length_c   1.000
_cell.angle_alpha   90.00
_cell.angle_beta   90.00
_cell.angle_gamma   90.00
#
_symmetry.space_group_name_H-M   'P 1'
#
loop_
_entity.id
_entity.type
_entity.pdbx_description
1 polymer ?
#
loop_
_entity_poly.entity_id
_entity_poly.type
_entity_poly.pdbx_seq_one_letter_code
_entity_poly.pdbx_strand_id
1 'polypeptide(L)'
;MAKTHGGRNGHVETTDGLLKLDLAMPRELGGEGGATNPEQLFAAGYAACFESAIRHVANMQKISLEDVSMTSEVSLYATPEKGFKLGVALHAYITGLNQNEAEALVAKAHEVCPYSNAIRGNVEVKLSVSVK
;
A
#
# COMPACT_ATOMS: atom_id res chain seq x y z
N MET A 1 -4.52 18.39 0.80
CA MET A 1 -3.54 18.83 1.80
C MET A 1 -3.86 18.17 3.14
N ALA A 2 -2.87 17.78 3.90
CA ALA A 2 -3.05 17.15 5.20
C ALA A 2 -2.19 17.85 6.26
N LYS A 3 -2.62 17.78 7.50
CA LYS A 3 -1.88 18.34 8.63
C LYS A 3 -1.92 17.35 9.80
N THR A 4 -0.90 17.44 10.64
CA THR A 4 -0.74 16.56 11.80
C THR A 4 -0.26 17.34 13.01
N HIS A 5 -0.57 16.79 14.18
CA HIS A 5 -0.06 17.29 15.46
C HIS A 5 0.13 16.11 16.40
N GLY A 6 1.23 16.09 17.14
CA GLY A 6 1.52 15.06 18.13
C GLY A 6 2.23 13.81 17.60
N GLY A 7 2.60 13.78 16.32
CA GLY A 7 3.33 12.66 15.74
C GLY A 7 2.59 11.33 15.83
N ARG A 8 3.33 10.26 16.17
CA ARG A 8 2.77 8.90 16.20
C ARG A 8 1.75 8.65 17.33
N ASN A 9 1.58 9.59 18.26
CA ASN A 9 0.56 9.53 19.31
C ASN A 9 -0.43 10.69 19.19
N GLY A 10 -0.54 11.25 18.00
CA GLY A 10 -1.34 12.45 17.79
C GLY A 10 -2.54 12.23 16.90
N HIS A 11 -2.70 13.14 15.95
CA HIS A 11 -3.85 13.19 15.08
C HIS A 11 -3.43 13.66 13.70
N VAL A 12 -4.06 13.12 12.66
CA VAL A 12 -3.87 13.54 11.28
C VAL A 12 -5.22 13.78 10.62
N GLU A 13 -5.30 14.82 9.81
CA GLU A 13 -6.50 15.08 9.04
C GLU A 13 -6.19 15.80 7.75
N THR A 14 -7.06 15.60 6.76
CA THR A 14 -7.01 16.37 5.52
C THR A 14 -7.77 17.68 5.71
N THR A 15 -7.39 18.71 4.94
CA THR A 15 -7.98 20.03 5.07
C THR A 15 -9.46 20.07 4.69
N ASP A 16 -9.90 19.09 3.87
CA ASP A 16 -11.32 18.94 3.50
C ASP A 16 -12.11 18.11 4.52
N GLY A 17 -11.44 17.55 5.53
CA GLY A 17 -12.08 16.77 6.58
C GLY A 17 -12.49 15.35 6.18
N LEU A 18 -12.16 14.92 4.99
CA LEU A 18 -12.54 13.57 4.53
C LEU A 18 -11.75 12.47 5.23
N LEU A 19 -10.53 12.76 5.68
CA LEU A 19 -9.74 11.83 6.47
C LEU A 19 -9.40 12.49 7.79
N LYS A 20 -9.81 11.87 8.89
CA LYS A 20 -9.54 12.31 10.26
C LYS A 20 -9.27 11.09 11.12
N LEU A 21 -8.06 10.96 11.64
CA LEU A 21 -7.66 9.77 12.37
C LEU A 21 -6.78 10.14 13.56
N ASP A 22 -7.04 9.47 14.67
CA ASP A 22 -6.11 9.48 15.80
C ASP A 22 -5.03 8.43 15.54
N LEU A 23 -3.82 8.72 16.01
CA LEU A 23 -2.66 7.85 15.86
C LEU A 23 -2.19 7.40 17.23
N ALA A 24 -1.70 6.16 17.30
CA ALA A 24 -1.07 5.64 18.50
C ALA A 24 0.09 4.72 18.15
N MET A 25 1.14 4.75 18.95
CA MET A 25 2.22 3.77 18.83
C MET A 25 1.66 2.38 19.07
N PRO A 26 1.99 1.40 18.21
CA PRO A 26 1.59 0.01 18.43
C PRO A 26 2.17 -0.54 19.73
N ARG A 27 1.48 -1.51 20.30
CA ARG A 27 1.95 -2.17 21.54
C ARG A 27 3.29 -2.85 21.35
N GLU A 28 3.55 -3.40 20.17
CA GLU A 28 4.81 -4.06 19.80
C GLU A 28 6.00 -3.10 19.85
N LEU A 29 5.74 -1.79 19.74
CA LEU A 29 6.77 -0.75 19.83
C LEU A 29 6.73 0.01 21.15
N GLY A 30 6.07 -0.55 22.17
CA GLY A 30 5.98 0.04 23.49
C GLY A 30 4.87 1.06 23.68
N GLY A 31 3.95 1.17 22.73
CA GLY A 31 2.82 2.09 22.81
C GLY A 31 1.57 1.47 23.42
N GLU A 32 0.50 2.25 23.46
CA GLU A 32 -0.78 1.80 23.99
C GLU A 32 -1.65 1.08 22.97
N GLY A 33 -1.39 1.27 21.69
CA GLY A 33 -2.24 0.74 20.61
C GLY A 33 -3.61 1.43 20.58
N GLY A 34 -4.57 0.78 19.93
CA GLY A 34 -5.94 1.26 19.90
C GLY A 34 -6.26 2.32 18.86
N ALA A 35 -5.27 2.78 18.09
CA ALA A 35 -5.45 3.70 16.99
C ALA A 35 -4.51 3.31 15.84
N THR A 36 -4.66 3.96 14.71
CA THR A 36 -3.85 3.66 13.53
C THR A 36 -2.44 4.27 13.63
N ASN A 37 -1.63 4.05 12.62
CA ASN A 37 -0.25 4.55 12.54
C ASN A 37 0.10 4.90 11.10
N PRO A 38 1.22 5.61 10.86
CA PRO A 38 1.61 5.99 9.51
C PRO A 38 1.82 4.81 8.57
N GLU A 39 2.30 3.67 9.06
CA GLU A 39 2.54 2.49 8.22
C GLU A 39 1.22 1.88 7.74
N GLN A 40 0.18 1.88 8.57
CA GLN A 40 -1.16 1.46 8.15
C GLN A 40 -1.75 2.40 7.10
N LEU A 41 -1.54 3.70 7.26
CA LEU A 41 -1.97 4.68 6.26
C LEU A 41 -1.25 4.49 4.93
N PHE A 42 0.05 4.22 4.98
CA PHE A 42 0.84 3.92 3.79
C PHE A 42 0.33 2.64 3.11
N ALA A 43 0.08 1.60 3.89
CA ALA A 43 -0.43 0.32 3.38
C ALA A 43 -1.80 0.49 2.72
N ALA A 44 -2.72 1.19 3.36
CA ALA A 44 -4.06 1.43 2.82
C ALA A 44 -4.00 2.24 1.52
N GLY A 45 -3.20 3.31 1.50
CA GLY A 45 -3.01 4.13 0.31
C GLY A 45 -2.39 3.35 -0.82
N TYR A 46 -1.37 2.56 -0.53
CA TYR A 46 -0.69 1.76 -1.55
C TYR A 46 -1.61 0.69 -2.13
N ALA A 47 -2.35 -0.03 -1.28
CA ALA A 47 -3.30 -1.04 -1.76
C ALA A 47 -4.33 -0.44 -2.73
N ALA A 48 -4.93 0.68 -2.37
CA ALA A 48 -5.92 1.36 -3.21
C ALA A 48 -5.29 1.87 -4.52
N CYS A 49 -4.12 2.48 -4.44
CA CYS A 49 -3.41 3.01 -5.60
C CYS A 49 -3.01 1.90 -6.57
N PHE A 50 -2.48 0.79 -6.03
CA PHE A 50 -2.05 -0.33 -6.86
C PHE A 50 -3.23 -1.06 -7.50
N GLU A 51 -4.31 -1.26 -6.78
CA GLU A 51 -5.53 -1.85 -7.36
C GLU A 51 -6.04 -1.00 -8.52
N SER A 52 -6.06 0.31 -8.35
CA SER A 52 -6.41 1.23 -9.44
C SER A 52 -5.49 1.09 -10.64
N ALA A 53 -4.20 0.88 -10.40
CA ALA A 53 -3.24 0.65 -11.48
C ALA A 53 -3.54 -0.66 -12.22
N ILE A 54 -3.90 -1.72 -11.51
CA ILE A 54 -4.30 -2.99 -12.13
C ILE A 54 -5.51 -2.78 -13.05
N ARG A 55 -6.53 -2.09 -12.55
CA ARG A 55 -7.74 -1.81 -13.35
C ARG A 55 -7.42 -0.93 -14.56
N HIS A 56 -6.57 0.06 -14.38
CA HIS A 56 -6.14 0.95 -15.47
C HIS A 56 -5.43 0.18 -16.58
N VAL A 57 -4.44 -0.64 -16.23
CA VAL A 57 -3.70 -1.45 -17.22
C VAL A 57 -4.62 -2.45 -17.90
N ALA A 58 -5.50 -3.13 -17.15
CA ALA A 58 -6.45 -4.06 -17.72
C ALA A 58 -7.34 -3.36 -18.74
N ASN A 59 -7.84 -2.17 -18.41
CA ASN A 59 -8.67 -1.40 -19.33
C ASN A 59 -7.92 -1.00 -20.60
N MET A 60 -6.67 -0.55 -20.45
CA MET A 60 -5.83 -0.18 -21.61
C MET A 60 -5.54 -1.37 -22.52
N GLN A 61 -5.33 -2.55 -21.95
CA GLN A 61 -5.04 -3.78 -22.69
C GLN A 61 -6.29 -4.53 -23.10
N LYS A 62 -7.48 -3.99 -22.82
CA LYS A 62 -8.78 -4.62 -23.11
C LYS A 62 -8.92 -6.00 -22.46
N ILE A 63 -8.38 -6.13 -21.26
CA ILE A 63 -8.51 -7.35 -20.45
C ILE A 63 -9.76 -7.21 -19.58
N SER A 64 -10.63 -8.22 -19.65
CA SER A 64 -11.84 -8.26 -18.84
C SER A 64 -11.54 -8.90 -17.50
N LEU A 65 -11.69 -8.15 -16.41
CA LEU A 65 -11.55 -8.64 -15.04
C LEU A 65 -12.93 -8.88 -14.45
N GLU A 66 -13.13 -10.03 -13.81
CA GLU A 66 -14.35 -10.30 -13.05
C GLU A 66 -14.28 -9.62 -11.69
N ASP A 67 -13.13 -9.74 -11.03
CA ASP A 67 -12.89 -9.09 -9.75
C ASP A 67 -11.40 -8.93 -9.50
N VAL A 68 -11.05 -7.91 -8.72
CA VAL A 68 -9.69 -7.70 -8.24
C VAL A 68 -9.75 -7.08 -6.84
N SER A 69 -8.93 -7.60 -5.95
CA SER A 69 -8.72 -7.02 -4.63
C SER A 69 -7.24 -7.13 -4.24
N MET A 70 -6.84 -6.36 -3.24
CA MET A 70 -5.44 -6.28 -2.83
C MET A 70 -5.32 -6.37 -1.32
N THR A 71 -4.25 -6.98 -0.86
CA THR A 71 -3.74 -6.75 0.49
C THR A 71 -2.36 -6.11 0.40
N SER A 72 -2.05 -5.26 1.35
CA SER A 72 -0.78 -4.57 1.44
C SER A 72 -0.25 -4.68 2.87
N GLU A 73 0.98 -5.13 3.00
CA GLU A 73 1.66 -5.21 4.29
C GLU A 73 2.88 -4.30 4.25
N VAL A 74 2.94 -3.37 5.19
CA VAL A 74 4.05 -2.43 5.30
C VAL A 74 4.74 -2.66 6.63
N SER A 75 6.06 -2.91 6.56
CA SER A 75 6.90 -3.18 7.71
C SER A 75 7.84 -2.01 7.96
N LEU A 76 8.14 -1.76 9.24
CA LEU A 76 9.07 -0.73 9.67
C LEU A 76 10.31 -1.41 10.23
N TYR A 77 11.47 -1.07 9.69
CA TYR A 77 12.76 -1.61 10.12
C TYR A 77 13.67 -0.51 10.64
N ALA A 78 14.34 -0.78 11.75
CA ALA A 78 15.41 0.09 12.22
C ALA A 78 16.67 -0.13 11.38
N THR A 79 17.38 0.95 11.07
CA THR A 79 18.67 0.88 10.40
C THR A 79 19.74 1.49 11.29
N PRO A 80 20.97 0.93 11.32
CA PRO A 80 22.04 1.49 12.17
C PRO A 80 22.43 2.93 11.80
N GLU A 81 22.26 3.30 10.54
CA GLU A 81 22.81 4.55 10.01
C GLU A 81 21.76 5.63 9.72
N LYS A 82 20.53 5.23 9.36
CA LYS A 82 19.51 6.16 8.83
C LYS A 82 18.22 6.21 9.61
N GLY A 83 18.19 5.58 10.79
CA GLY A 83 16.99 5.52 11.62
C GLY A 83 16.06 4.40 11.20
N PHE A 84 15.16 4.63 10.27
CA PHE A 84 14.12 3.65 9.93
C PHE A 84 13.91 3.57 8.42
N LYS A 85 13.49 2.40 7.95
CA LYS A 85 13.10 2.18 6.56
C LYS A 85 11.87 1.30 6.50
N LEU A 86 11.19 1.33 5.36
CA LEU A 86 10.00 0.53 5.10
C LEU A 86 10.32 -0.68 4.23
N GLY A 87 9.54 -1.74 4.43
CA GLY A 87 9.43 -2.85 3.49
C GLY A 87 7.96 -3.01 3.12
N VAL A 88 7.68 -3.49 1.91
CA VAL A 88 6.31 -3.62 1.41
C VAL A 88 6.11 -5.00 0.81
N ALA A 89 4.97 -5.62 1.10
CA ALA A 89 4.50 -6.81 0.41
C ALA A 89 3.08 -6.54 -0.09
N LEU A 90 2.86 -6.71 -1.38
CA LEU A 90 1.56 -6.53 -2.04
C LEU A 90 1.09 -7.88 -2.56
N HIS A 91 -0.15 -8.22 -2.29
CA HIS A 91 -0.76 -9.44 -2.81
C HIS A 91 -2.07 -9.10 -3.52
N ALA A 92 -2.16 -9.49 -4.79
CA ALA A 92 -3.36 -9.30 -5.60
C ALA A 92 -4.18 -10.58 -5.65
N TYR A 93 -5.49 -10.44 -5.56
CA TYR A 93 -6.45 -11.53 -5.77
C TYR A 93 -7.22 -11.19 -7.04
N ILE A 94 -7.06 -12.00 -8.08
CA ILE A 94 -7.66 -11.72 -9.40
C ILE A 94 -8.54 -12.88 -9.84
N THR A 95 -9.75 -12.56 -10.25
CA THR A 95 -10.71 -13.51 -10.82
C THR A 95 -10.92 -13.19 -12.29
N GLY A 96 -10.89 -14.23 -13.14
CA GLY A 96 -11.12 -14.07 -14.58
C GLY A 96 -9.89 -14.21 -15.45
N LEU A 97 -8.70 -14.43 -14.85
CA LEU A 97 -7.45 -14.66 -15.59
C LEU A 97 -6.77 -15.93 -15.08
N ASN A 98 -5.89 -16.50 -15.90
CA ASN A 98 -4.99 -17.55 -15.44
C ASN A 98 -3.80 -16.93 -14.69
N GLN A 99 -2.99 -17.77 -14.03
CA GLN A 99 -1.89 -17.30 -13.21
C GLN A 99 -0.88 -16.46 -14.00
N ASN A 100 -0.48 -16.90 -15.18
CA ASN A 100 0.52 -16.19 -15.98
C ASN A 100 0.00 -14.82 -16.44
N GLU A 101 -1.25 -14.76 -16.87
CA GLU A 101 -1.89 -13.51 -17.27
C GLU A 101 -1.99 -12.53 -16.09
N ALA A 102 -2.36 -13.04 -14.91
CA ALA A 102 -2.49 -12.23 -13.72
C ALA A 102 -1.13 -11.68 -13.26
N GLU A 103 -0.08 -12.51 -13.30
CA GLU A 103 1.26 -12.07 -12.95
C GLU A 103 1.78 -11.00 -13.90
N ALA A 104 1.54 -11.15 -15.20
CA ALA A 104 1.93 -10.15 -16.19
C ALA A 104 1.20 -8.82 -15.97
N LEU A 105 -0.10 -8.89 -15.64
CA LEU A 105 -0.90 -7.70 -15.35
C LEU A 105 -0.40 -6.97 -14.11
N VAL A 106 -0.11 -7.70 -13.04
CA VAL A 106 0.39 -7.13 -11.79
C VAL A 106 1.79 -6.52 -11.99
N ALA A 107 2.66 -7.19 -12.75
CA ALA A 107 3.99 -6.64 -13.06
C ALA A 107 3.88 -5.32 -13.82
N LYS A 108 2.96 -5.23 -14.77
CA LYS A 108 2.72 -3.99 -15.51
C LYS A 108 2.12 -2.90 -14.64
N ALA A 109 1.21 -3.26 -13.75
CA ALA A 109 0.62 -2.31 -12.78
C ALA A 109 1.71 -1.71 -11.89
N HIS A 110 2.72 -2.50 -11.49
CA HIS A 110 3.84 -2.02 -10.69
C HIS A 110 4.66 -0.95 -11.43
N GLU A 111 4.75 -1.04 -12.75
CA GLU A 111 5.44 -0.03 -13.55
C GLU A 111 4.69 1.30 -13.61
N VAL A 112 3.36 1.27 -13.54
CA VAL A 112 2.55 2.49 -13.73
C VAL A 112 1.99 3.06 -12.43
N CYS A 113 1.95 2.30 -11.34
CA CYS A 113 1.44 2.77 -10.06
C CYS A 113 2.30 3.93 -9.54
N PRO A 114 1.72 5.10 -9.24
CA PRO A 114 2.49 6.24 -8.76
C PRO A 114 3.18 5.99 -7.42
N TYR A 115 2.60 5.17 -6.53
CA TYR A 115 3.27 4.82 -5.29
C TYR A 115 4.47 3.90 -5.55
N SER A 116 4.33 2.94 -6.46
CA SER A 116 5.47 2.11 -6.88
C SER A 116 6.59 2.96 -7.48
N ASN A 117 6.22 3.94 -8.31
CA ASN A 117 7.19 4.84 -8.91
C ASN A 117 7.89 5.71 -7.86
N ALA A 118 7.19 6.11 -6.80
CA ALA A 118 7.74 6.94 -5.74
C ALA A 118 8.83 6.22 -4.92
N ILE A 119 8.74 4.90 -4.79
CA ILE A 119 9.63 4.13 -3.90
C ILE A 119 10.60 3.20 -4.64
N ARG A 120 10.47 3.07 -5.95
CA ARG A 120 11.31 2.17 -6.75
C ARG A 120 12.78 2.52 -6.60
N GLY A 121 13.61 1.48 -6.37
CA GLY A 121 15.04 1.65 -6.16
C GLY A 121 15.41 2.03 -4.72
N ASN A 122 14.43 2.24 -3.85
CA ASN A 122 14.64 2.60 -2.46
C ASN A 122 14.00 1.60 -1.49
N VAL A 123 12.75 1.23 -1.73
CA VAL A 123 12.02 0.28 -0.88
C VAL A 123 11.78 -1.00 -1.65
N GLU A 124 12.14 -2.13 -1.05
CA GLU A 124 11.84 -3.44 -1.64
C GLU A 124 10.34 -3.70 -1.59
N VAL A 125 9.76 -4.07 -2.73
CA VAL A 125 8.35 -4.43 -2.85
C VAL A 125 8.26 -5.89 -3.31
N LYS A 126 7.65 -6.74 -2.48
CA LYS A 126 7.37 -8.13 -2.84
C LYS A 126 5.97 -8.20 -3.42
N LEU A 127 5.87 -8.68 -4.66
CA LEU A 127 4.60 -8.85 -5.36
C LEU A 127 4.22 -10.32 -5.40
N SER A 128 2.95 -10.62 -5.16
CA SER A 128 2.41 -11.96 -5.34
C SER A 128 0.96 -11.88 -5.83
N VAL A 129 0.49 -12.96 -6.46
CA VAL A 129 -0.84 -13.00 -7.09
C VAL A 129 -1.47 -14.35 -6.83
N SER A 130 -2.75 -14.34 -6.45
CA SER A 130 -3.59 -15.52 -6.41
C SER A 130 -4.73 -15.34 -7.41
N VAL A 131 -5.08 -16.40 -8.12
CA VAL A 131 -6.19 -16.41 -9.09
C VAL A 131 -7.27 -17.38 -8.64
N LYS A 132 -8.50 -17.09 -9.09
CA LYS A 132 -9.64 -17.99 -8.95
C LYS A 132 -10.18 -18.37 -10.30
#